data_d93ba4d65a04e9f892ea14e7de57cede
#
_entry.id   d93ba4d65a04e9f892ea14e7de57cede
#
_cell.length_a   1.000
_cell.length_b   1.000
_cell.length_c   1.000
_cell.angle_alpha   90.00
_cell.angle_beta   90.00
_cell.angle_gamma   90.00
#
_symmetry.space_group_name_H-M   'P 1'
#
loop_
_entity.id
_entity.type
_entity.pdbx_description
1 polymer ?
#
loop_
_entity_poly.entity_id
_entity_poly.type
_entity_poly.pdbx_seq_one_letter_code
_entity_poly.pdbx_strand_id
1 'polypeptide(L)'
;PNIPSVDYARRDAMKVREYLVKTMGYKEANILELYDEKATVSKIKNTLNRELKRRVTTNSDVFVYFSGHGLPDTNANEPYLTTYDVVPENPGDTAYRMKELYGQLGSLKARNITVVIDACFSGMTDSDSKRIIPLIRSASPVFLEVSNPLLKMRNGVVFTSSKGKQISSWYHQKQHGLFTYYFLQGLRGKADLDGSGVVTAKGMEAYLSQHVPDEAMKLYSL
;
A
#
# COMPACT_ATOMS: atom_id res chain seq x y z
N PRO A 1 -6.77 15.03 -12.02
CA PRO A 1 -6.01 14.88 -10.78
C PRO A 1 -4.96 15.99 -10.66
N ASN A 2 -4.72 16.46 -9.43
CA ASN A 2 -3.75 17.55 -9.16
C ASN A 2 -2.30 17.04 -9.08
N ILE A 3 -2.11 15.71 -9.15
CA ILE A 3 -0.81 15.02 -9.09
C ILE A 3 -0.70 14.02 -10.24
N PRO A 4 0.53 13.68 -10.68
CA PRO A 4 0.73 12.64 -11.69
C PRO A 4 0.08 11.32 -11.29
N SER A 5 -0.35 10.54 -12.28
CA SER A 5 -0.80 9.17 -12.02
C SER A 5 0.37 8.28 -11.63
N VAL A 6 0.10 7.24 -10.85
CA VAL A 6 1.06 6.18 -10.53
C VAL A 6 0.91 5.09 -11.58
N ASP A 7 1.98 4.84 -12.34
CA ASP A 7 2.00 3.79 -13.34
C ASP A 7 1.70 2.43 -12.70
N TYR A 8 0.88 1.66 -13.41
CA TYR A 8 0.47 0.30 -13.04
C TYR A 8 -0.37 0.16 -11.76
N ALA A 9 -0.63 1.21 -10.97
CA ALA A 9 -1.36 1.10 -9.69
C ALA A 9 -2.72 0.40 -9.84
N ARG A 10 -3.52 0.78 -10.85
CA ARG A 10 -4.79 0.14 -11.13
C ARG A 10 -4.62 -1.33 -11.52
N ARG A 11 -3.66 -1.62 -12.41
CA ARG A 11 -3.35 -2.99 -12.84
C ARG A 11 -2.95 -3.87 -11.66
N ASP A 12 -2.12 -3.34 -10.78
CA ASP A 12 -1.64 -4.03 -9.59
C ASP A 12 -2.79 -4.37 -8.64
N ALA A 13 -3.67 -3.41 -8.37
CA ALA A 13 -4.85 -3.64 -7.56
C ALA A 13 -5.78 -4.71 -8.17
N MET A 14 -5.97 -4.69 -9.50
CA MET A 14 -6.73 -5.73 -10.19
C MET A 14 -6.06 -7.11 -10.09
N LYS A 15 -4.73 -7.18 -10.15
CA LYS A 15 -3.98 -8.44 -9.99
C LYS A 15 -4.01 -8.96 -8.56
N VAL A 16 -3.92 -8.09 -7.58
CA VAL A 16 -4.12 -8.45 -6.17
C VAL A 16 -5.54 -8.98 -5.94
N ARG A 17 -6.56 -8.30 -6.49
CA ARG A 17 -7.96 -8.79 -6.45
C ARG A 17 -8.09 -10.19 -7.04
N GLU A 18 -7.54 -10.39 -8.23
CA GLU A 18 -7.59 -11.69 -8.92
C GLU A 18 -6.98 -12.78 -8.03
N TYR A 19 -5.86 -12.51 -7.39
CA TYR A 19 -5.18 -13.44 -6.50
C TYR A 19 -6.01 -13.74 -5.24
N LEU A 20 -6.58 -12.71 -4.62
CA LEU A 20 -7.45 -12.86 -3.44
C LEU A 20 -8.64 -13.79 -3.74
N VAL A 21 -9.29 -13.59 -4.90
CA VAL A 21 -10.45 -14.41 -5.27
C VAL A 21 -10.05 -15.82 -5.70
N LYS A 22 -9.10 -15.95 -6.63
CA LYS A 22 -8.80 -17.24 -7.24
C LYS A 22 -7.92 -18.16 -6.40
N THR A 23 -7.07 -17.57 -5.54
CA THR A 23 -6.07 -18.35 -4.81
C THR A 23 -6.32 -18.35 -3.31
N MET A 24 -6.66 -17.20 -2.73
CA MET A 24 -6.89 -17.09 -1.29
C MET A 24 -8.35 -17.35 -0.89
N GLY A 25 -9.27 -17.55 -1.84
CA GLY A 25 -10.65 -17.95 -1.57
C GLY A 25 -11.58 -16.83 -1.08
N TYR A 26 -11.18 -15.57 -1.24
CA TYR A 26 -12.08 -14.45 -0.95
C TYR A 26 -13.26 -14.46 -1.94
N LYS A 27 -14.48 -14.32 -1.42
CA LYS A 27 -15.67 -14.22 -2.27
C LYS A 27 -15.69 -12.86 -2.98
N GLU A 28 -16.00 -12.84 -4.29
CA GLU A 28 -16.10 -11.58 -5.05
C GLU A 28 -17.03 -10.56 -4.40
N ALA A 29 -18.16 -11.01 -3.86
CA ALA A 29 -19.12 -10.16 -3.16
C ALA A 29 -18.54 -9.46 -1.91
N ASN A 30 -17.40 -9.93 -1.39
CA ASN A 30 -16.73 -9.34 -0.24
C ASN A 30 -15.58 -8.40 -0.65
N ILE A 31 -15.28 -8.27 -1.93
CA ILE A 31 -14.27 -7.33 -2.41
C ILE A 31 -14.91 -5.93 -2.53
N LEU A 32 -14.26 -4.96 -1.92
CA LEU A 32 -14.60 -3.54 -2.03
C LEU A 32 -13.51 -2.86 -2.84
N GLU A 33 -13.88 -2.26 -3.96
CA GLU A 33 -12.92 -1.73 -4.94
C GLU A 33 -13.13 -0.23 -5.17
N LEU A 34 -12.04 0.51 -5.13
CA LEU A 34 -12.00 1.93 -5.49
C LEU A 34 -10.82 2.16 -6.42
N TYR A 35 -11.09 2.52 -7.65
CA TYR A 35 -10.08 2.81 -8.68
C TYR A 35 -10.26 4.24 -9.19
N ASP A 36 -9.14 4.88 -9.45
CA ASP A 36 -9.06 6.17 -10.12
C ASP A 36 -10.04 7.20 -9.52
N GLU A 37 -10.93 7.77 -10.32
CA GLU A 37 -11.92 8.81 -9.92
C GLU A 37 -12.90 8.36 -8.82
N LYS A 38 -13.00 7.06 -8.56
CA LYS A 38 -13.79 6.52 -7.45
C LYS A 38 -13.04 6.51 -6.13
N ALA A 39 -11.71 6.65 -6.16
CA ALA A 39 -10.86 6.62 -4.97
C ALA A 39 -10.74 8.00 -4.30
N THR A 40 -11.86 8.67 -4.06
CA THR A 40 -11.91 9.94 -3.33
C THR A 40 -11.81 9.73 -1.82
N VAL A 41 -11.38 10.74 -1.08
CA VAL A 41 -11.26 10.66 0.39
C VAL A 41 -12.59 10.27 1.05
N SER A 42 -13.70 10.84 0.57
CA SER A 42 -15.03 10.54 1.11
C SER A 42 -15.47 9.09 0.84
N LYS A 43 -15.15 8.55 -0.35
CA LYS A 43 -15.45 7.16 -0.71
C LYS A 43 -14.60 6.18 0.08
N ILE A 44 -13.30 6.45 0.24
CA ILE A 44 -12.41 5.64 1.08
C ILE A 44 -12.93 5.60 2.53
N LYS A 45 -13.27 6.76 3.10
CA LYS A 45 -13.86 6.85 4.45
C LYS A 45 -15.16 6.05 4.57
N ASN A 46 -16.08 6.18 3.63
CA ASN A 46 -17.32 5.40 3.64
C ASN A 46 -17.05 3.90 3.54
N THR A 47 -16.16 3.50 2.64
CA THR A 47 -15.82 2.09 2.42
C THR A 47 -15.22 1.46 3.67
N LEU A 48 -14.25 2.11 4.32
CA LEU A 48 -13.60 1.56 5.51
C LEU A 48 -14.49 1.65 6.77
N ASN A 49 -15.11 2.82 6.99
CA ASN A 49 -15.80 3.10 8.26
C ASN A 49 -17.21 2.51 8.31
N ARG A 50 -17.84 2.25 7.17
CA ARG A 50 -19.20 1.74 7.10
C ARG A 50 -19.33 0.40 6.39
N GLU A 51 -18.88 0.31 5.15
CA GLU A 51 -19.11 -0.90 4.35
C GLU A 51 -18.28 -2.07 4.84
N LEU A 52 -16.99 -1.89 5.04
CA LEU A 52 -16.10 -2.93 5.59
C LEU A 52 -16.53 -3.31 7.00
N LYS A 53 -16.77 -2.33 7.87
CA LYS A 53 -17.14 -2.57 9.27
C LYS A 53 -18.41 -3.41 9.40
N ARG A 54 -19.39 -3.24 8.51
CA ARG A 54 -20.64 -4.03 8.52
C ARG A 54 -20.46 -5.48 8.06
N ARG A 55 -19.40 -5.77 7.30
CA ARG A 55 -19.12 -7.10 6.75
C ARG A 55 -18.22 -7.94 7.63
N VAL A 56 -17.40 -7.31 8.47
CA VAL A 56 -16.39 -7.97 9.30
C VAL A 56 -17.03 -8.60 10.53
N THR A 57 -16.64 -9.85 10.76
CA THR A 57 -16.97 -10.64 11.96
C THR A 57 -15.67 -11.16 12.59
N THR A 58 -15.77 -11.77 13.77
CA THR A 58 -14.62 -12.39 14.46
C THR A 58 -13.95 -13.54 13.68
N ASN A 59 -14.62 -14.07 12.66
CA ASN A 59 -14.10 -15.11 11.77
C ASN A 59 -13.58 -14.56 10.43
N SER A 60 -13.60 -13.24 10.24
CA SER A 60 -13.18 -12.62 8.98
C SER A 60 -11.67 -12.43 8.92
N ASP A 61 -11.08 -12.76 7.79
CA ASP A 61 -9.75 -12.29 7.39
C ASP A 61 -9.93 -11.03 6.53
N VAL A 62 -9.33 -9.94 6.97
CA VAL A 62 -9.37 -8.65 6.27
C VAL A 62 -8.06 -8.45 5.54
N PHE A 63 -8.15 -8.15 4.25
CA PHE A 63 -7.01 -7.79 3.43
C PHE A 63 -7.24 -6.40 2.84
N VAL A 64 -6.29 -5.49 3.06
CA VAL A 64 -6.32 -4.14 2.51
C VAL A 64 -5.11 -3.95 1.61
N TYR A 65 -5.35 -3.55 0.38
CA TYR A 65 -4.30 -3.20 -0.56
C TYR A 65 -4.48 -1.74 -1.02
N PHE A 66 -3.38 -1.01 -1.03
CA PHE A 66 -3.31 0.33 -1.61
C PHE A 66 -2.09 0.44 -2.51
N SER A 67 -2.29 1.00 -3.69
CA SER A 67 -1.22 1.43 -4.59
C SER A 67 -1.49 2.86 -5.04
N GLY A 68 -0.51 3.74 -4.86
CA GLY A 68 -0.66 5.15 -5.14
C GLY A 68 0.48 5.99 -4.55
N HIS A 69 0.33 7.30 -4.60
CA HIS A 69 1.28 8.18 -3.92
C HIS A 69 1.00 8.26 -2.42
N GLY A 70 2.07 8.51 -1.67
CA GLY A 70 2.01 8.98 -0.31
C GLY A 70 2.46 10.44 -0.21
N LEU A 71 1.89 11.18 0.71
CA LEU A 71 2.29 12.56 1.02
C LEU A 71 2.73 12.65 2.48
N PRO A 72 3.85 13.31 2.78
CA PRO A 72 4.19 13.71 4.13
C PRO A 72 3.47 15.02 4.47
N ASP A 73 2.89 15.12 5.65
CA ASP A 73 2.58 16.41 6.26
C ASP A 73 3.67 16.74 7.27
N THR A 74 4.57 17.64 6.90
CA THR A 74 5.70 18.03 7.73
C THR A 74 5.28 18.82 8.97
N ASN A 75 4.14 19.52 8.93
CA ASN A 75 3.61 20.28 10.05
C ASN A 75 2.99 19.37 11.11
N ALA A 76 2.23 18.38 10.67
CA ALA A 76 1.59 17.42 11.56
C ALA A 76 2.48 16.20 11.86
N ASN A 77 3.64 16.05 11.19
CA ASN A 77 4.50 14.86 11.24
C ASN A 77 3.71 13.57 10.96
N GLU A 78 2.80 13.61 10.00
CA GLU A 78 1.92 12.51 9.64
C GLU A 78 2.01 12.17 8.14
N PRO A 79 1.99 10.89 7.76
CA PRO A 79 1.88 10.45 6.38
C PRO A 79 0.42 10.26 5.97
N TYR A 80 0.15 10.55 4.70
CA TYR A 80 -1.15 10.42 4.07
C TYR A 80 -1.08 9.55 2.83
N LEU A 81 -2.11 8.75 2.59
CA LEU A 81 -2.39 8.14 1.29
C LEU A 81 -3.09 9.17 0.42
N THR A 82 -2.59 9.37 -0.80
CA THR A 82 -3.25 10.28 -1.74
C THR A 82 -4.57 9.69 -2.23
N THR A 83 -5.51 10.57 -2.48
CA THR A 83 -6.81 10.23 -3.07
C THR A 83 -6.90 10.88 -4.45
N TYR A 84 -7.88 10.50 -5.25
CA TYR A 84 -8.09 11.09 -6.58
C TYR A 84 -8.35 12.61 -6.52
N ASP A 85 -9.03 13.05 -5.49
CA ASP A 85 -9.42 14.43 -5.22
C ASP A 85 -8.41 15.20 -4.34
N VAL A 86 -7.20 14.68 -4.17
CA VAL A 86 -6.18 15.28 -3.30
C VAL A 86 -5.78 16.69 -3.79
N VAL A 87 -5.62 17.59 -2.83
CA VAL A 87 -4.96 18.89 -2.99
C VAL A 87 -3.66 18.81 -2.19
N PRO A 88 -2.50 18.71 -2.85
CA PRO A 88 -1.23 18.40 -2.18
C PRO A 88 -0.82 19.44 -1.13
N GLU A 89 -1.26 20.69 -1.31
CA GLU A 89 -1.02 21.79 -0.38
C GLU A 89 -1.88 21.71 0.89
N ASN A 90 -2.96 20.90 0.85
CA ASN A 90 -3.85 20.66 1.99
C ASN A 90 -4.17 19.18 2.16
N PRO A 91 -3.18 18.32 2.49
CA PRO A 91 -3.38 16.89 2.63
C PRO A 91 -4.30 16.54 3.80
N GLY A 92 -4.34 17.38 4.83
CA GLY A 92 -5.15 17.15 6.03
C GLY A 92 -6.64 16.95 5.76
N ASP A 93 -7.19 17.66 4.77
CA ASP A 93 -8.61 17.60 4.40
C ASP A 93 -8.87 16.70 3.18
N THR A 94 -7.87 16.55 2.30
CA THR A 94 -8.04 16.00 0.96
C THR A 94 -7.33 14.67 0.72
N ALA A 95 -6.56 14.17 1.69
CA ALA A 95 -5.91 12.87 1.66
C ALA A 95 -6.32 12.01 2.85
N TYR A 96 -5.98 10.72 2.82
CA TYR A 96 -6.39 9.79 3.87
C TYR A 96 -5.23 9.53 4.84
N ARG A 97 -5.41 9.89 6.11
CA ARG A 97 -4.37 9.74 7.14
C ARG A 97 -4.04 8.29 7.41
N MET A 98 -2.75 7.95 7.41
CA MET A 98 -2.30 6.60 7.77
C MET A 98 -2.70 6.21 9.20
N LYS A 99 -2.64 7.13 10.14
CA LYS A 99 -3.09 6.92 11.51
C LYS A 99 -4.58 6.59 11.60
N GLU A 100 -5.41 7.26 10.78
CA GLU A 100 -6.85 6.97 10.68
C GLU A 100 -7.07 5.57 10.09
N LEU A 101 -6.35 5.19 9.01
CA LEU A 101 -6.41 3.85 8.42
C LEU A 101 -6.14 2.77 9.47
N TYR A 102 -5.01 2.87 10.15
CA TYR A 102 -4.61 1.88 11.13
C TYR A 102 -5.51 1.85 12.37
N GLY A 103 -6.01 3.01 12.81
CA GLY A 103 -6.98 3.10 13.90
C GLY A 103 -8.31 2.43 13.56
N GLN A 104 -8.82 2.67 12.34
CA GLN A 104 -10.06 2.05 11.87
C GLN A 104 -9.90 0.53 11.73
N LEU A 105 -8.85 0.08 11.08
CA LEU A 105 -8.59 -1.36 10.92
C LEU A 105 -8.36 -2.05 12.26
N GLY A 106 -7.61 -1.42 13.17
CA GLY A 106 -7.35 -1.94 14.51
C GLY A 106 -8.61 -2.03 15.39
N SER A 107 -9.66 -1.27 15.07
CA SER A 107 -10.94 -1.35 15.77
C SER A 107 -11.84 -2.50 15.28
N LEU A 108 -11.49 -3.15 14.17
CA LEU A 108 -12.26 -4.26 13.63
C LEU A 108 -12.06 -5.52 14.48
N LYS A 109 -13.15 -6.21 14.77
CA LYS A 109 -13.12 -7.52 15.43
C LYS A 109 -12.92 -8.62 14.37
N ALA A 110 -11.78 -8.58 13.68
CA ALA A 110 -11.41 -9.55 12.66
C ALA A 110 -10.51 -10.65 13.24
N ARG A 111 -10.48 -11.82 12.58
CA ARG A 111 -9.56 -12.90 12.92
C ARG A 111 -8.12 -12.50 12.57
N ASN A 112 -7.90 -12.01 11.36
CA ASN A 112 -6.61 -11.49 10.89
C ASN A 112 -6.80 -10.23 10.06
N ILE A 113 -5.82 -9.34 10.09
CA ILE A 113 -5.79 -8.11 9.29
C ILE A 113 -4.44 -8.02 8.59
N THR A 114 -4.45 -8.06 7.27
CA THR A 114 -3.26 -7.85 6.44
C THR A 114 -3.40 -6.55 5.68
N VAL A 115 -2.42 -5.68 5.79
CA VAL A 115 -2.35 -4.41 5.07
C VAL A 115 -1.13 -4.40 4.18
N VAL A 116 -1.32 -4.08 2.91
CA VAL A 116 -0.25 -4.00 1.91
C VAL A 116 -0.33 -2.63 1.25
N ILE A 117 0.75 -1.85 1.37
CA ILE A 117 0.80 -0.48 0.87
C ILE A 117 1.99 -0.32 -0.05
N ASP A 118 1.71 -0.14 -1.34
CA ASP A 118 2.69 0.22 -2.35
C ASP A 118 2.64 1.74 -2.59
N ALA A 119 3.33 2.47 -1.74
CA ALA A 119 3.39 3.92 -1.76
C ALA A 119 4.67 4.46 -1.13
N CYS A 120 5.19 5.55 -1.68
CA CYS A 120 6.29 6.33 -1.10
C CYS A 120 5.74 7.54 -0.34
N PHE A 121 6.27 7.77 0.86
CA PHE A 121 5.89 8.92 1.70
C PHE A 121 6.96 10.02 1.72
N SER A 122 7.86 10.05 0.74
CA SER A 122 8.89 11.08 0.62
C SER A 122 8.37 12.42 0.06
N GLY A 123 7.13 12.48 -0.42
CA GLY A 123 6.60 13.62 -1.16
C GLY A 123 7.21 13.78 -2.55
N MET A 124 7.89 12.76 -3.05
CA MET A 124 8.57 12.73 -4.35
C MET A 124 7.98 11.61 -5.20
N THR A 125 7.98 11.81 -6.51
CA THR A 125 7.64 10.76 -7.48
C THR A 125 8.70 10.70 -8.57
N ASP A 126 8.84 9.55 -9.19
CA ASP A 126 9.63 9.42 -10.42
C ASP A 126 8.81 9.92 -11.62
N SER A 127 9.47 10.37 -12.66
CA SER A 127 8.86 10.71 -13.94
C SER A 127 9.42 9.80 -15.03
N ASP A 128 8.69 9.66 -16.14
CA ASP A 128 9.13 8.90 -17.33
C ASP A 128 10.53 9.26 -17.82
N SER A 129 11.05 10.43 -17.41
CA SER A 129 12.39 10.93 -17.75
C SER A 129 13.46 10.53 -16.74
N LYS A 130 13.21 9.61 -15.81
CA LYS A 130 14.09 9.28 -14.68
C LYS A 130 14.43 10.49 -13.79
N ARG A 131 13.56 11.48 -13.74
CA ARG A 131 13.70 12.64 -12.87
C ARG A 131 12.80 12.49 -11.66
N ILE A 132 13.37 12.60 -10.48
CA ILE A 132 12.61 12.70 -9.23
C ILE A 132 11.99 14.08 -9.18
N ILE A 133 10.67 14.15 -9.14
CA ILE A 133 9.93 15.42 -9.05
C ILE A 133 9.14 15.48 -7.73
N PRO A 134 9.09 16.67 -7.09
CA PRO A 134 8.30 16.84 -5.88
C PRO A 134 6.80 16.85 -6.22
N LEU A 135 6.02 16.12 -5.44
CA LEU A 135 4.54 16.16 -5.49
C LEU A 135 4.01 17.48 -4.91
N ILE A 136 4.76 18.08 -4.00
CA ILE A 136 4.50 19.39 -3.41
C ILE A 136 5.65 20.31 -3.80
N ARG A 137 5.37 21.45 -4.43
CA ARG A 137 6.37 22.36 -5.00
C ARG A 137 7.43 22.87 -4.01
N SER A 138 7.14 22.89 -2.73
CA SER A 138 8.03 23.36 -1.66
C SER A 138 8.56 22.25 -0.75
N ALA A 139 8.33 20.98 -1.08
CA ALA A 139 8.73 19.87 -0.21
C ALA A 139 10.18 19.48 -0.47
N SER A 140 10.97 19.45 0.61
CA SER A 140 12.19 18.64 0.67
C SER A 140 11.82 17.19 0.97
N PRO A 141 12.63 16.19 0.57
CA PRO A 141 12.40 14.80 0.94
C PRO A 141 12.31 14.66 2.46
N VAL A 142 11.19 14.15 2.95
CA VAL A 142 10.97 13.94 4.39
C VAL A 142 10.68 12.46 4.61
N PHE A 143 11.28 11.91 5.65
CA PHE A 143 11.08 10.53 6.06
C PHE A 143 10.31 10.52 7.38
N LEU A 144 9.07 10.06 7.35
CA LEU A 144 8.20 10.00 8.51
C LEU A 144 8.14 8.58 9.07
N GLU A 145 8.34 8.44 10.37
CA GLU A 145 8.00 7.20 11.07
C GLU A 145 6.51 7.17 11.37
N VAL A 146 5.84 6.12 10.88
CA VAL A 146 4.41 5.94 11.10
C VAL A 146 4.18 5.14 12.38
N SER A 147 3.55 5.76 13.37
CA SER A 147 3.02 5.01 14.50
C SER A 147 1.90 4.09 14.03
N ASN A 148 2.14 2.78 14.08
CA ASN A 148 1.22 1.78 13.57
C ASN A 148 0.63 0.93 14.71
N PRO A 149 -0.61 1.19 15.15
CA PRO A 149 -1.24 0.41 16.20
C PRO A 149 -1.48 -1.06 15.82
N LEU A 150 -1.55 -1.40 14.52
CA LEU A 150 -1.71 -2.79 14.06
C LEU A 150 -0.49 -3.64 14.42
N LEU A 151 0.72 -3.06 14.50
CA LEU A 151 1.92 -3.80 14.90
C LEU A 151 1.88 -4.24 16.37
N LYS A 152 1.02 -3.64 17.19
CA LYS A 152 0.80 -4.04 18.60
C LYS A 152 -0.25 -5.15 18.71
N MET A 153 -0.96 -5.47 17.65
CA MET A 153 -1.99 -6.51 17.63
C MET A 153 -1.36 -7.85 17.22
N ARG A 154 -1.79 -8.93 17.87
CA ARG A 154 -1.31 -10.29 17.55
C ARG A 154 -1.77 -10.79 16.17
N ASN A 155 -2.81 -10.19 15.61
CA ASN A 155 -3.48 -10.59 14.37
C ASN A 155 -3.34 -9.56 13.25
N GLY A 156 -2.48 -8.56 13.40
CA GLY A 156 -2.23 -7.51 12.40
C GLY A 156 -0.86 -7.66 11.74
N VAL A 157 -0.81 -7.60 10.40
CA VAL A 157 0.43 -7.58 9.60
C VAL A 157 0.37 -6.46 8.59
N VAL A 158 1.47 -5.72 8.46
CA VAL A 158 1.60 -4.62 7.50
C VAL A 158 2.86 -4.80 6.66
N PHE A 159 2.69 -4.77 5.35
CA PHE A 159 3.78 -4.72 4.38
C PHE A 159 3.73 -3.36 3.65
N THR A 160 4.87 -2.68 3.58
CA THR A 160 4.98 -1.39 2.86
C THR A 160 6.17 -1.42 1.92
N SER A 161 6.04 -0.80 0.74
CA SER A 161 7.11 -0.70 -0.24
C SER A 161 8.26 0.23 0.18
N SER A 162 8.00 1.15 1.11
CA SER A 162 9.00 2.11 1.57
C SER A 162 9.44 1.83 3.00
N LYS A 163 10.73 1.56 3.19
CA LYS A 163 11.42 1.67 4.47
C LYS A 163 12.22 2.99 4.47
N GLY A 164 11.62 4.06 4.98
CA GLY A 164 12.31 5.36 5.16
C GLY A 164 12.73 6.02 3.85
N LYS A 165 13.97 5.84 3.40
CA LYS A 165 14.59 6.57 2.28
C LYS A 165 14.34 6.00 0.88
N GLN A 166 13.59 4.89 0.76
CA GLN A 166 13.39 4.23 -0.54
C GLN A 166 12.19 4.82 -1.29
N ILE A 167 12.38 5.10 -2.57
CA ILE A 167 11.32 5.48 -3.50
C ILE A 167 10.69 4.21 -4.04
N SER A 168 9.35 4.13 -4.05
CA SER A 168 8.64 3.04 -4.73
C SER A 168 9.00 3.09 -6.22
N SER A 169 9.52 1.98 -6.72
CA SER A 169 10.04 1.88 -8.07
C SER A 169 9.09 1.07 -8.94
N TRP A 170 9.06 1.35 -10.24
CA TRP A 170 8.29 0.59 -11.20
C TRP A 170 9.13 -0.51 -11.85
N TYR A 171 8.52 -1.63 -12.15
CA TYR A 171 9.13 -2.70 -12.93
C TYR A 171 8.53 -2.67 -14.34
N HIS A 172 8.96 -1.71 -15.16
CA HIS A 172 8.39 -1.46 -16.49
C HIS A 172 8.32 -2.71 -17.37
N GLN A 173 9.36 -3.55 -17.38
CA GLN A 173 9.38 -4.80 -18.15
C GLN A 173 8.27 -5.78 -17.72
N LYS A 174 7.82 -5.71 -16.49
CA LYS A 174 6.73 -6.54 -15.94
C LYS A 174 5.40 -5.79 -15.86
N GLN A 175 5.43 -4.47 -16.08
CA GLN A 175 4.27 -3.58 -16.01
C GLN A 175 3.58 -3.66 -14.63
N HIS A 176 4.37 -3.55 -13.56
CA HIS A 176 3.97 -3.59 -12.16
C HIS A 176 4.78 -2.59 -11.35
N GLY A 177 4.25 -2.17 -10.21
CA GLY A 177 5.08 -1.68 -9.12
C GLY A 177 6.05 -2.78 -8.69
N LEU A 178 7.30 -2.43 -8.45
CA LEU A 178 8.34 -3.40 -8.12
C LEU A 178 7.99 -4.20 -6.86
N PHE A 179 7.55 -3.50 -5.81
CA PHE A 179 7.12 -4.12 -4.57
C PHE A 179 5.93 -5.07 -4.79
N THR A 180 4.88 -4.61 -5.48
CA THR A 180 3.69 -5.43 -5.76
C THR A 180 4.04 -6.65 -6.59
N TYR A 181 4.92 -6.53 -7.57
CA TYR A 181 5.39 -7.68 -8.36
C TYR A 181 6.00 -8.76 -7.46
N TYR A 182 6.96 -8.38 -6.60
CA TYR A 182 7.60 -9.34 -5.70
C TYR A 182 6.64 -9.84 -4.62
N PHE A 183 5.75 -9.02 -4.10
CA PHE A 183 4.71 -9.45 -3.17
C PHE A 183 3.84 -10.57 -3.78
N LEU A 184 3.37 -10.39 -5.01
CA LEU A 184 2.60 -11.41 -5.73
C LEU A 184 3.44 -12.67 -6.04
N GLN A 185 4.73 -12.53 -6.35
CA GLN A 185 5.62 -13.68 -6.51
C GLN A 185 5.80 -14.45 -5.18
N GLY A 186 5.96 -13.73 -4.08
CA GLY A 186 6.04 -14.30 -2.74
C GLY A 186 4.80 -15.11 -2.39
N LEU A 187 3.61 -14.55 -2.63
CA LEU A 187 2.33 -15.24 -2.43
C LEU A 187 2.17 -16.51 -3.29
N ARG A 188 2.83 -16.58 -4.44
CA ARG A 188 2.87 -17.77 -5.32
C ARG A 188 3.81 -18.85 -4.82
N GLY A 189 4.35 -18.72 -3.61
CA GLY A 189 5.19 -19.70 -2.96
C GLY A 189 6.67 -19.33 -2.90
N LYS A 190 7.15 -18.27 -3.59
CA LYS A 190 8.57 -17.89 -3.52
C LYS A 190 9.00 -17.39 -2.13
N ALA A 191 8.06 -17.00 -1.29
CA ALA A 191 8.30 -16.61 0.10
C ALA A 191 8.09 -17.78 1.10
N ASP A 192 7.82 -18.98 0.61
CA ASP A 192 7.87 -20.21 1.41
C ASP A 192 9.34 -20.69 1.50
N LEU A 193 10.06 -20.09 2.44
CA LEU A 193 11.52 -20.28 2.55
C LEU A 193 11.93 -21.61 3.17
N ASP A 194 11.03 -22.28 3.88
CA ASP A 194 11.26 -23.57 4.53
C ASP A 194 10.63 -24.75 3.79
N GLY A 195 9.94 -24.49 2.68
CA GLY A 195 9.29 -25.51 1.86
C GLY A 195 8.09 -26.19 2.52
N SER A 196 7.49 -25.54 3.52
CA SER A 196 6.36 -26.08 4.28
C SER A 196 5.03 -26.09 3.51
N GLY A 197 4.97 -25.44 2.36
CA GLY A 197 3.74 -25.20 1.60
C GLY A 197 2.94 -23.99 2.12
N VAL A 198 3.48 -23.25 3.10
CA VAL A 198 2.82 -22.11 3.73
C VAL A 198 3.69 -20.85 3.65
N VAL A 199 3.18 -19.82 3.05
CA VAL A 199 3.82 -18.49 3.05
C VAL A 199 3.47 -17.77 4.35
N THR A 200 4.46 -17.66 5.24
CA THR A 200 4.31 -16.92 6.50
C THR A 200 4.61 -15.43 6.33
N ALA A 201 4.11 -14.60 7.26
CA ALA A 201 4.44 -13.16 7.26
C ALA A 201 5.95 -12.92 7.36
N LYS A 202 6.66 -13.72 8.18
CA LYS A 202 8.12 -13.66 8.33
C LYS A 202 8.83 -14.06 7.04
N GLY A 203 8.37 -15.13 6.38
CA GLY A 203 8.91 -15.56 5.09
C GLY A 203 8.72 -14.51 4.02
N MET A 204 7.52 -13.90 3.96
CA MET A 204 7.24 -12.78 3.05
C MET A 204 8.13 -11.57 3.32
N GLU A 205 8.30 -11.18 4.58
CA GLU A 205 9.19 -10.07 4.95
C GLU A 205 10.63 -10.34 4.51
N ALA A 206 11.17 -11.51 4.80
CA ALA A 206 12.53 -11.89 4.42
C ALA A 206 12.70 -11.88 2.89
N TYR A 207 11.74 -12.47 2.16
CA TYR A 207 11.73 -12.51 0.71
C TYR A 207 11.70 -11.10 0.09
N LEU A 208 10.80 -10.23 0.55
CA LEU A 208 10.68 -8.85 0.05
C LEU A 208 11.91 -8.01 0.39
N SER A 209 12.43 -8.14 1.62
CA SER A 209 13.60 -7.38 2.09
C SER A 209 14.88 -7.72 1.33
N GLN A 210 14.97 -8.91 0.75
CA GLN A 210 16.06 -9.30 -0.12
C GLN A 210 15.84 -8.86 -1.57
N HIS A 211 14.72 -9.27 -2.16
CA HIS A 211 14.55 -9.18 -3.61
C HIS A 211 14.17 -7.79 -4.11
N VAL A 212 13.40 -7.00 -3.34
CA VAL A 212 12.98 -5.67 -3.79
C VAL A 212 14.16 -4.71 -3.90
N PRO A 213 15.04 -4.57 -2.88
CA PRO A 213 16.23 -3.72 -2.99
C PRO A 213 17.22 -4.20 -4.05
N ASP A 214 17.46 -5.52 -4.12
CA ASP A 214 18.39 -6.10 -5.10
C ASP A 214 17.99 -5.77 -6.55
N GLU A 215 16.70 -5.86 -6.85
CA GLU A 215 16.19 -5.53 -8.17
C GLU A 215 16.12 -4.02 -8.41
N ALA A 216 15.74 -3.23 -7.41
CA ALA A 216 15.79 -1.76 -7.51
C ALA A 216 17.20 -1.26 -7.85
N MET A 217 18.22 -1.84 -7.19
CA MET A 217 19.62 -1.52 -7.46
C MET A 217 20.01 -1.83 -8.91
N LYS A 218 19.58 -2.98 -9.46
CA LYS A 218 19.87 -3.35 -10.85
C LYS A 218 19.17 -2.46 -11.86
N LEU A 219 17.91 -2.08 -11.59
CA LEU A 219 17.08 -1.33 -12.54
C LEU A 219 17.41 0.17 -12.53
N TYR A 220 17.75 0.72 -11.37
CA TYR A 220 17.83 2.15 -11.15
C TYR A 220 19.21 2.63 -10.70
N SER A 221 20.15 1.73 -10.45
CA SER A 221 21.49 2.05 -9.90
C SER A 221 21.40 2.79 -8.54
N LEU A 222 20.42 2.42 -7.72
CA LEU A 222 20.10 3.03 -6.43
C LEU A 222 20.69 2.22 -5.26
#